data_0b39344f4ab7c9bdaa63cdcfba978dac
#
_entry.id   0b39344f4ab7c9bdaa63cdcfba978dac
#
_cell.length_a   1.000
_cell.length_b   1.000
_cell.length_c   1.000
_cell.angle_alpha   90.00
_cell.angle_beta   90.00
_cell.angle_gamma   90.00
#
_symmetry.space_group_name_H-M   'P 1'
#
loop_
_entity.id
_entity.type
_entity.pdbx_description
1 polymer ?
#
loop_
_entity_poly.entity_id
_entity_poly.type
_entity_poly.pdbx_seq_one_letter_code
_entity_poly.pdbx_strand_id
1 'polypeptide(L)'
;FGVGYAVALFPVTGRDEGRRFEAAYERVMSERADARRSGEDAWVRLARLSLETYVRTGRSLDTLPDGLPAELTGRAAGAFVSLHAGGRLRGCIGTIAPTQGSLAWEIVRNAVSAGAHDPRFPPVKAGELAGLEYSVDVLGEPEPIASAAELEPRRYGVIVTRGSRRGLLLPDLDGVDTAWQQLRIALQKGGIRADEPYELARFEVVRHK
;
A
#
# COMPACT_ATOMS: atom_id res chain seq x y z
N PHE A 1 -33.17 14.44 25.43
CA PHE A 1 -31.71 14.64 25.32
C PHE A 1 -31.47 16.13 25.12
N GLY A 2 -30.84 16.79 26.12
CA GLY A 2 -30.48 18.21 26.05
C GLY A 2 -29.10 18.36 25.38
N VAL A 3 -28.98 19.33 24.48
CA VAL A 3 -27.68 19.78 23.97
C VAL A 3 -27.19 20.90 24.86
N GLY A 4 -26.04 20.68 25.54
CA GLY A 4 -25.36 21.70 26.31
C GLY A 4 -24.39 22.48 25.43
N TYR A 5 -24.44 23.79 25.49
CA TYR A 5 -23.44 24.67 24.89
C TYR A 5 -22.52 25.22 25.98
N ALA A 6 -21.20 25.17 25.72
CA ALA A 6 -20.21 25.78 26.56
C ALA A 6 -19.44 26.85 25.75
N VAL A 7 -19.19 28.00 26.34
CA VAL A 7 -18.32 29.05 25.78
C VAL A 7 -17.11 29.17 26.66
N ALA A 8 -15.92 29.03 26.09
CA ALA A 8 -14.66 29.28 26.81
C ALA A 8 -13.99 30.52 26.22
N LEU A 9 -13.58 31.44 27.11
CA LEU A 9 -12.81 32.61 26.75
C LEU A 9 -11.35 32.38 27.13
N PHE A 10 -10.47 32.51 26.16
CA PHE A 10 -9.02 32.41 26.35
C PHE A 10 -8.40 33.80 26.17
N PRO A 11 -8.28 34.63 27.25
CA PRO A 11 -7.64 35.92 27.14
C PRO A 11 -6.15 35.75 26.82
N VAL A 12 -5.65 36.44 25.81
CA VAL A 12 -4.22 36.49 25.52
C VAL A 12 -3.56 37.41 26.52
N THR A 13 -2.86 36.85 27.52
CA THR A 13 -2.23 37.59 28.61
C THR A 13 -0.76 37.94 28.34
N GLY A 14 -0.19 37.43 27.24
CA GLY A 14 1.19 37.69 26.84
C GLY A 14 1.66 36.77 25.73
N ARG A 15 2.87 36.99 25.27
CA ARG A 15 3.58 36.17 24.29
C ARG A 15 4.70 35.43 25.00
N ASP A 16 4.66 34.11 25.00
CA ASP A 16 5.75 33.27 25.50
C ASP A 16 6.75 33.01 24.39
N GLU A 17 7.80 33.83 24.30
CA GLU A 17 8.85 33.70 23.29
C GLU A 17 9.75 32.47 23.51
N GLY A 18 9.68 31.81 24.68
CA GLY A 18 10.38 30.55 24.95
C GLY A 18 9.68 29.31 24.42
N ARG A 19 8.41 29.41 24.02
CA ARG A 19 7.61 28.31 23.50
C ARG A 19 7.96 28.04 22.05
N ARG A 20 8.77 27.01 21.83
CA ARG A 20 9.15 26.52 20.49
C ARG A 20 8.37 25.24 20.14
N PHE A 21 7.04 25.33 20.14
CA PHE A 21 6.20 24.16 19.82
C PHE A 21 6.48 23.60 18.44
N GLU A 22 6.73 24.44 17.45
CA GLU A 22 7.03 24.01 16.09
C GLU A 22 8.31 23.18 16.05
N ALA A 23 9.41 23.67 16.62
CA ALA A 23 10.67 22.93 16.69
C ALA A 23 10.58 21.63 17.50
N ALA A 24 9.78 21.64 18.59
CA ALA A 24 9.54 20.43 19.37
C ALA A 24 8.68 19.41 18.60
N TYR A 25 7.67 19.87 17.86
CA TYR A 25 6.86 19.03 17.00
C TYR A 25 7.66 18.43 15.86
N GLU A 26 8.46 19.23 15.16
CA GLU A 26 9.34 18.78 14.08
C GLU A 26 10.32 17.71 14.57
N ARG A 27 10.92 17.90 15.74
CA ARG A 27 11.82 16.90 16.34
C ARG A 27 11.10 15.58 16.61
N VAL A 28 9.93 15.63 17.27
CA VAL A 28 9.14 14.41 17.55
C VAL A 28 8.72 13.71 16.26
N MET A 29 8.35 14.46 15.23
CA MET A 29 7.98 13.88 13.93
C MET A 29 9.19 13.27 13.22
N SER A 30 10.37 13.89 13.30
CA SER A 30 11.62 13.33 12.78
C SER A 30 12.01 12.05 13.51
N GLU A 31 12.02 12.05 14.84
CA GLU A 31 12.32 10.87 15.66
C GLU A 31 11.38 9.69 15.35
N ARG A 32 10.08 9.97 15.16
CA ARG A 32 9.11 8.95 14.75
C ARG A 32 9.35 8.43 13.34
N ALA A 33 9.74 9.29 12.40
CA ALA A 33 10.07 8.89 11.04
C ALA A 33 11.33 8.00 11.02
N ASP A 34 12.36 8.36 11.80
CA ASP A 34 13.60 7.60 11.91
C ASP A 34 13.38 6.25 12.59
N ALA A 35 12.58 6.21 13.66
CA ALA A 35 12.20 4.95 14.31
C ALA A 35 11.43 4.01 13.37
N ARG A 36 10.54 4.53 12.55
CA ARG A 36 9.84 3.72 11.52
C ARG A 36 10.82 3.16 10.49
N ARG A 37 11.69 4.03 9.93
CA ARG A 37 12.68 3.64 8.92
C ARG A 37 13.63 2.55 9.42
N SER A 38 14.02 2.59 10.69
CA SER A 38 14.90 1.58 11.28
C SER A 38 14.24 0.20 11.39
N GLY A 39 12.92 0.14 11.48
CA GLY A 39 12.15 -1.11 11.53
C GLY A 39 11.77 -1.68 10.17
N GLU A 40 11.92 -0.92 9.09
CA GLU A 40 11.56 -1.38 7.75
C GLU A 40 12.48 -2.50 7.25
N ASP A 41 11.89 -3.50 6.62
CA ASP A 41 12.65 -4.54 5.94
C ASP A 41 13.17 -4.11 4.56
N ALA A 42 13.85 -5.00 3.84
CA ALA A 42 14.46 -4.69 2.55
C ALA A 42 13.43 -4.33 1.46
N TRP A 43 12.24 -4.92 1.50
CA TRP A 43 11.16 -4.67 0.54
C TRP A 43 10.61 -3.25 0.68
N VAL A 44 10.33 -2.88 1.93
CA VAL A 44 9.79 -1.55 2.27
C VAL A 44 10.84 -0.47 2.05
N ARG A 45 12.10 -0.70 2.45
CA ARG A 45 13.22 0.23 2.18
C ARG A 45 13.41 0.48 0.69
N LEU A 46 13.29 -0.57 -0.15
CA LEU A 46 13.40 -0.43 -1.60
C LEU A 46 12.24 0.41 -2.17
N ALA A 47 11.01 0.16 -1.73
CA ALA A 47 9.85 0.95 -2.15
C ALA A 47 10.00 2.43 -1.76
N ARG A 48 10.46 2.70 -0.53
CA ARG A 48 10.74 4.05 -0.05
C ARG A 48 11.82 4.73 -0.88
N LEU A 49 12.96 4.08 -1.05
CA LEU A 49 14.07 4.61 -1.84
C LEU A 49 13.61 4.98 -3.25
N SER A 50 12.84 4.12 -3.89
CA SER A 50 12.34 4.36 -5.24
C SER A 50 11.45 5.60 -5.31
N LEU A 51 10.41 5.69 -4.46
CA LEU A 51 9.50 6.82 -4.49
C LEU A 51 10.20 8.12 -4.06
N GLU A 52 11.00 8.10 -3.00
CA GLU A 52 11.71 9.30 -2.53
C GLU A 52 12.68 9.83 -3.59
N THR A 53 13.39 8.95 -4.31
CA THR A 53 14.25 9.33 -5.42
C THR A 53 13.43 10.01 -6.52
N TYR A 54 12.32 9.38 -6.93
CA TYR A 54 11.47 9.95 -7.97
C TYR A 54 10.89 11.31 -7.59
N VAL A 55 10.35 11.45 -6.38
CA VAL A 55 9.74 12.72 -5.92
C VAL A 55 10.78 13.85 -5.82
N ARG A 56 12.03 13.53 -5.44
CA ARG A 56 13.11 14.53 -5.29
C ARG A 56 13.78 14.90 -6.60
N THR A 57 13.87 13.96 -7.54
CA THR A 57 14.71 14.13 -8.75
C THR A 57 13.92 14.13 -10.05
N GLY A 58 12.67 13.68 -10.04
CA GLY A 58 11.85 13.42 -11.24
C GLY A 58 12.30 12.18 -12.03
N ARG A 59 13.23 11.38 -11.51
CA ARG A 59 13.78 10.20 -12.19
C ARG A 59 13.57 8.95 -11.37
N SER A 60 13.14 7.87 -12.01
CA SER A 60 13.12 6.54 -11.38
C SER A 60 14.53 6.01 -11.17
N LEU A 61 14.67 5.03 -10.26
CA LEU A 61 15.92 4.29 -10.12
C LEU A 61 16.25 3.60 -11.46
N ASP A 62 17.50 3.68 -11.86
CA ASP A 62 18.09 3.01 -13.04
C ASP A 62 18.95 1.80 -12.64
N THR A 63 19.35 1.72 -11.38
CA THR A 63 20.09 0.60 -10.79
C THR A 63 19.49 0.22 -9.44
N LEU A 64 19.53 -1.07 -9.11
CA LEU A 64 19.15 -1.55 -7.79
C LEU A 64 20.27 -1.28 -6.78
N PRO A 65 19.94 -1.00 -5.51
CA PRO A 65 20.97 -0.89 -4.48
C PRO A 65 21.64 -2.24 -4.22
N ASP A 66 22.89 -2.21 -3.80
CA ASP A 66 23.64 -3.40 -3.41
C ASP A 66 23.08 -4.06 -2.15
N GLY A 67 23.30 -5.36 -1.98
CA GLY A 67 22.96 -6.09 -0.77
C GLY A 67 21.49 -6.42 -0.60
N LEU A 68 20.68 -6.35 -1.67
CA LEU A 68 19.30 -6.82 -1.63
C LEU A 68 19.25 -8.34 -1.40
N PRO A 69 18.25 -8.84 -0.61
CA PRO A 69 17.97 -10.26 -0.49
C PRO A 69 17.78 -10.95 -1.86
N ALA A 70 18.21 -12.21 -1.96
CA ALA A 70 18.10 -12.99 -3.20
C ALA A 70 16.63 -13.15 -3.65
N GLU A 71 15.68 -13.17 -2.71
CA GLU A 71 14.25 -13.24 -2.99
C GLU A 71 13.73 -12.03 -3.81
N LEU A 72 14.36 -10.86 -3.65
CA LEU A 72 14.02 -9.66 -4.40
C LEU A 72 14.54 -9.70 -5.84
N THR A 73 15.73 -10.27 -6.05
CA THR A 73 16.43 -10.21 -7.33
C THR A 73 16.30 -11.50 -8.15
N GLY A 74 16.10 -12.65 -7.47
CA GLY A 74 16.15 -13.98 -8.07
C GLY A 74 14.82 -14.50 -8.63
N ARG A 75 13.69 -13.81 -8.36
CA ARG A 75 12.38 -14.21 -8.90
C ARG A 75 11.55 -13.01 -9.33
N ALA A 76 10.62 -13.26 -10.25
CA ALA A 76 9.57 -12.32 -10.60
C ALA A 76 8.28 -12.69 -9.86
N ALA A 77 7.55 -11.70 -9.35
CA ALA A 77 6.25 -11.88 -8.72
C ALA A 77 5.42 -10.59 -8.86
N GLY A 78 4.10 -10.71 -8.80
CA GLY A 78 3.23 -9.56 -8.62
C GLY A 78 3.42 -8.94 -7.24
N ALA A 79 3.31 -7.64 -7.14
CA ALA A 79 3.42 -6.93 -5.87
C ALA A 79 2.53 -5.68 -5.85
N PHE A 80 2.05 -5.31 -4.66
CA PHE A 80 1.38 -4.04 -4.42
C PHE A 80 2.23 -3.19 -3.48
N VAL A 81 2.31 -1.91 -3.77
CA VAL A 81 2.90 -0.93 -2.86
C VAL A 81 1.79 -0.02 -2.37
N SER A 82 1.61 0.04 -1.05
CA SER A 82 0.65 0.92 -0.41
C SER A 82 1.37 2.00 0.40
N LEU A 83 0.86 3.21 0.29
CA LEU A 83 1.32 4.38 1.01
C LEU A 83 0.21 4.85 1.95
N HIS A 84 0.56 5.11 3.19
CA HIS A 84 -0.35 5.69 4.17
C HIS A 84 0.25 6.97 4.74
N ALA A 85 -0.62 7.88 5.16
CA ALA A 85 -0.26 9.11 5.87
C ALA A 85 -1.23 9.32 7.02
N GLY A 86 -0.74 9.32 8.25
CA GLY A 86 -1.58 9.44 9.44
C GLY A 86 -2.65 8.36 9.55
N GLY A 87 -2.31 7.11 9.19
CA GLY A 87 -3.21 5.96 9.21
C GLY A 87 -4.23 5.91 8.05
N ARG A 88 -4.19 6.85 7.11
CA ARG A 88 -5.10 6.89 5.95
C ARG A 88 -4.37 6.52 4.68
N LEU A 89 -5.06 5.80 3.78
CA LEU A 89 -4.52 5.49 2.47
C LEU A 89 -4.17 6.77 1.71
N ARG A 90 -2.94 6.83 1.16
CA ARG A 90 -2.42 7.95 0.38
C ARG A 90 -2.08 7.57 -1.06
N GLY A 91 -1.94 6.30 -1.34
CA GLY A 91 -1.71 5.72 -2.66
C GLY A 91 -1.55 4.22 -2.57
N CYS A 92 -1.97 3.50 -3.60
CA CYS A 92 -1.80 2.04 -3.68
C CYS A 92 -1.91 1.60 -5.13
N ILE A 93 -0.82 1.11 -5.68
CA ILE A 93 -0.76 0.51 -7.01
C ILE A 93 0.01 -0.80 -6.93
N GLY A 94 -0.40 -1.74 -7.77
CA GLY A 94 0.27 -3.03 -7.88
C GLY A 94 -0.09 -3.79 -9.15
N THR A 95 0.56 -4.91 -9.30
CA THR A 95 0.42 -5.83 -10.42
C THR A 95 0.07 -7.21 -9.90
N ILE A 96 -0.85 -7.86 -10.58
CA ILE A 96 -1.32 -9.22 -10.21
C ILE A 96 -0.30 -10.28 -10.63
N ALA A 97 0.32 -10.05 -11.79
CA ALA A 97 1.38 -10.88 -12.33
C ALA A 97 2.64 -10.03 -12.53
N PRO A 98 3.82 -10.63 -12.54
CA PRO A 98 5.04 -9.88 -12.76
C PRO A 98 5.03 -9.19 -14.13
N THR A 99 5.41 -7.93 -14.16
CA THR A 99 5.58 -7.14 -15.38
C THR A 99 7.05 -6.77 -15.61
N GLN A 100 7.88 -7.02 -14.59
CA GLN A 100 9.31 -6.75 -14.58
C GLN A 100 10.11 -8.05 -14.45
N GLY A 101 11.40 -8.01 -14.78
CA GLY A 101 12.30 -9.16 -14.73
C GLY A 101 12.59 -9.67 -13.32
N SER A 102 12.30 -8.89 -12.27
CA SER A 102 12.44 -9.32 -10.88
C SER A 102 11.44 -8.60 -9.98
N LEU A 103 11.20 -9.18 -8.79
CA LEU A 103 10.36 -8.58 -7.75
C LEU A 103 10.89 -7.21 -7.32
N ALA A 104 12.21 -7.03 -7.25
CA ALA A 104 12.80 -5.74 -6.93
C ALA A 104 12.37 -4.64 -7.91
N TRP A 105 12.43 -4.90 -9.20
CA TRP A 105 11.99 -3.95 -10.23
C TRP A 105 10.48 -3.74 -10.23
N GLU A 106 9.71 -4.79 -9.88
CA GLU A 106 8.27 -4.67 -9.70
C GLU A 106 7.93 -3.68 -8.58
N ILE A 107 8.60 -3.81 -7.43
CA ILE A 107 8.45 -2.90 -6.28
C ILE A 107 8.87 -1.48 -6.65
N VAL A 108 10.03 -1.31 -7.30
CA VAL A 108 10.53 0.00 -7.74
C VAL A 108 9.49 0.73 -8.59
N ARG A 109 8.93 0.04 -9.58
CA ARG A 109 7.93 0.62 -10.47
C ARG A 109 6.63 0.93 -9.76
N ASN A 110 6.13 -0.02 -8.95
CA ASN A 110 4.86 0.13 -8.25
C ASN A 110 4.91 1.20 -7.16
N ALA A 111 6.06 1.42 -6.52
CA ALA A 111 6.25 2.49 -5.56
C ALA A 111 6.10 3.88 -6.20
N VAL A 112 6.73 4.10 -7.36
CA VAL A 112 6.56 5.34 -8.12
C VAL A 112 5.12 5.49 -8.59
N SER A 113 4.51 4.41 -9.09
CA SER A 113 3.12 4.43 -9.54
C SER A 113 2.15 4.76 -8.41
N ALA A 114 2.33 4.18 -7.23
CA ALA A 114 1.49 4.45 -6.05
C ALA A 114 1.59 5.90 -5.57
N GLY A 115 2.79 6.51 -5.63
CA GLY A 115 2.99 7.88 -5.17
C GLY A 115 2.72 8.97 -6.20
N ALA A 116 2.86 8.67 -7.48
CA ALA A 116 2.81 9.68 -8.53
C ALA A 116 1.70 9.47 -9.57
N HIS A 117 1.19 8.26 -9.72
CA HIS A 117 0.27 7.91 -10.81
C HIS A 117 -1.02 7.21 -10.35
N ASP A 118 -1.30 7.16 -9.05
CA ASP A 118 -2.59 6.67 -8.56
C ASP A 118 -3.68 7.71 -8.86
N PRO A 119 -4.66 7.42 -9.73
CA PRO A 119 -5.65 8.41 -10.17
C PRO A 119 -6.58 8.90 -9.05
N ARG A 120 -6.59 8.23 -7.91
CA ARG A 120 -7.42 8.60 -6.75
C ARG A 120 -6.81 9.73 -5.92
N PHE A 121 -5.53 10.01 -6.10
CA PHE A 121 -4.77 10.95 -5.26
C PHE A 121 -3.89 11.87 -6.12
N PRO A 122 -3.66 13.10 -5.68
CA PRO A 122 -2.64 13.95 -6.31
C PRO A 122 -1.24 13.36 -6.10
N PRO A 123 -0.27 13.62 -6.98
CA PRO A 123 1.11 13.17 -6.80
C PRO A 123 1.70 13.58 -5.45
N VAL A 124 2.43 12.67 -4.82
CA VAL A 124 3.13 12.91 -3.55
C VAL A 124 4.17 14.02 -3.72
N LYS A 125 4.20 14.96 -2.77
CA LYS A 125 5.16 16.07 -2.74
C LYS A 125 6.30 15.78 -1.75
N ALA A 126 7.45 16.43 -1.95
CA ALA A 126 8.64 16.25 -1.10
C ALA A 126 8.38 16.46 0.40
N GLY A 127 7.52 17.42 0.75
CA GLY A 127 7.14 17.68 2.15
C GLY A 127 6.31 16.58 2.81
N GLU A 128 5.71 15.66 2.05
CA GLU A 128 4.94 14.54 2.59
C GLU A 128 5.81 13.33 2.95
N LEU A 129 7.00 13.19 2.32
CA LEU A 129 7.83 11.98 2.37
C LEU A 129 8.16 11.52 3.79
N ALA A 130 8.45 12.43 4.70
CA ALA A 130 8.78 12.09 6.08
C ALA A 130 7.61 11.46 6.86
N GLY A 131 6.37 11.81 6.48
CA GLY A 131 5.14 11.31 7.10
C GLY A 131 4.58 10.03 6.48
N LEU A 132 5.15 9.55 5.35
CA LEU A 132 4.64 8.36 4.68
C LEU A 132 5.05 7.07 5.38
N GLU A 133 4.09 6.18 5.47
CA GLU A 133 4.24 4.79 5.87
C GLU A 133 4.07 3.92 4.62
N TYR A 134 4.97 2.96 4.45
CA TYR A 134 4.98 2.08 3.29
C TYR A 134 4.65 0.66 3.70
N SER A 135 3.97 -0.05 2.83
CA SER A 135 3.87 -1.51 2.91
C SER A 135 3.98 -2.11 1.51
N VAL A 136 4.53 -3.32 1.46
CA VAL A 136 4.67 -4.09 0.22
C VAL A 136 3.99 -5.43 0.41
N ASP A 137 2.99 -5.71 -0.42
CA ASP A 137 2.31 -6.99 -0.49
C ASP A 137 2.87 -7.79 -1.67
N VAL A 138 3.59 -8.86 -1.40
CA VAL A 138 4.12 -9.77 -2.43
C VAL A 138 3.14 -10.90 -2.64
N LEU A 139 2.71 -11.10 -3.88
CA LEU A 139 1.75 -12.12 -4.24
C LEU A 139 2.45 -13.47 -4.45
N GLY A 140 1.89 -14.50 -3.84
CA GLY A 140 2.20 -15.90 -4.14
C GLY A 140 1.68 -16.32 -5.51
N GLU A 141 2.07 -17.51 -5.96
CA GLU A 141 1.55 -18.09 -7.19
C GLU A 141 0.06 -18.40 -7.03
N PRO A 142 -0.78 -18.03 -8.03
CA PRO A 142 -2.19 -18.36 -8.00
C PRO A 142 -2.44 -19.86 -8.10
N GLU A 143 -3.26 -20.39 -7.19
CA GLU A 143 -3.72 -21.78 -7.20
C GLU A 143 -5.17 -21.83 -7.70
N PRO A 144 -5.50 -22.57 -8.76
CA PRO A 144 -6.87 -22.77 -9.20
C PRO A 144 -7.71 -23.45 -8.09
N ILE A 145 -8.95 -22.98 -7.90
CA ILE A 145 -9.91 -23.57 -6.96
C ILE A 145 -11.24 -23.84 -7.65
N ALA A 146 -11.96 -24.87 -7.15
CA ALA A 146 -13.23 -25.27 -7.75
C ALA A 146 -14.41 -24.40 -7.30
N SER A 147 -14.34 -23.83 -6.11
CA SER A 147 -15.43 -23.03 -5.54
C SER A 147 -14.96 -22.00 -4.51
N ALA A 148 -15.85 -21.05 -4.21
CA ALA A 148 -15.61 -20.06 -3.17
C ALA A 148 -15.54 -20.67 -1.74
N ALA A 149 -15.94 -21.91 -1.55
CA ALA A 149 -15.83 -22.59 -0.25
C ALA A 149 -14.36 -22.86 0.16
N GLU A 150 -13.44 -22.81 -0.81
CA GLU A 150 -12.01 -22.97 -0.58
C GLU A 150 -11.28 -21.64 -0.25
N LEU A 151 -12.03 -20.53 -0.18
CA LEU A 151 -11.50 -19.22 0.19
C LEU A 151 -11.60 -19.01 1.71
N GLU A 152 -10.51 -18.57 2.28
CA GLU A 152 -10.44 -17.99 3.62
C GLU A 152 -10.05 -16.51 3.46
N PRO A 153 -10.99 -15.56 3.57
CA PRO A 153 -10.75 -14.15 3.23
C PRO A 153 -9.60 -13.48 3.99
N ARG A 154 -9.28 -13.96 5.16
CA ARG A 154 -8.14 -13.45 5.95
C ARG A 154 -6.79 -14.01 5.50
N ARG A 155 -6.79 -15.16 4.85
CA ARG A 155 -5.57 -15.84 4.42
C ARG A 155 -5.31 -15.70 2.93
N TYR A 156 -6.35 -15.93 2.12
CA TYR A 156 -6.23 -15.97 0.67
C TYR A 156 -6.85 -14.76 0.01
N GLY A 157 -6.12 -14.17 -0.94
CA GLY A 157 -6.71 -13.35 -1.96
C GLY A 157 -7.43 -14.19 -3.00
N VAL A 158 -8.31 -13.57 -3.77
CA VAL A 158 -9.05 -14.22 -4.85
C VAL A 158 -8.79 -13.53 -6.17
N ILE A 159 -8.65 -14.34 -7.22
CA ILE A 159 -8.65 -13.91 -8.61
C ILE A 159 -9.84 -14.54 -9.30
N VAL A 160 -10.59 -13.72 -10.02
CA VAL A 160 -11.64 -14.17 -10.94
C VAL A 160 -11.23 -13.81 -12.36
N THR A 161 -11.37 -14.76 -13.28
CA THR A 161 -10.97 -14.56 -14.67
C THR A 161 -12.07 -15.03 -15.63
N ARG A 162 -12.35 -14.21 -16.65
CA ARG A 162 -13.20 -14.58 -17.78
C ARG A 162 -12.66 -13.97 -19.06
N GLY A 163 -12.05 -14.78 -19.91
CA GLY A 163 -11.38 -14.29 -21.12
C GLY A 163 -10.33 -13.22 -20.76
N SER A 164 -10.47 -12.01 -21.27
CA SER A 164 -9.57 -10.89 -20.97
C SER A 164 -9.94 -10.11 -19.70
N ARG A 165 -11.13 -10.36 -19.12
CA ARG A 165 -11.57 -9.68 -17.90
C ARG A 165 -11.03 -10.39 -16.68
N ARG A 166 -10.45 -9.62 -15.76
CA ARG A 166 -9.86 -10.15 -14.54
C ARG A 166 -10.12 -9.21 -13.37
N GLY A 167 -10.56 -9.79 -12.26
CA GLY A 167 -10.71 -9.08 -10.99
C GLY A 167 -9.91 -9.73 -9.89
N LEU A 168 -9.35 -8.94 -8.99
CA LEU A 168 -8.56 -9.41 -7.85
C LEU A 168 -8.99 -8.68 -6.59
N LEU A 169 -9.03 -9.43 -5.48
CA LEU A 169 -9.10 -8.86 -4.14
C LEU A 169 -8.03 -9.50 -3.26
N LEU A 170 -7.28 -8.65 -2.55
CA LEU A 170 -6.28 -9.07 -1.58
C LEU A 170 -6.95 -9.72 -0.36
N PRO A 171 -6.24 -10.54 0.42
CA PRO A 171 -6.74 -11.05 1.70
C PRO A 171 -6.74 -9.98 2.78
N ASP A 172 -7.39 -10.30 3.91
CA ASP A 172 -7.35 -9.54 5.17
C ASP A 172 -7.70 -8.06 5.02
N LEU A 173 -8.81 -7.79 4.32
CA LEU A 173 -9.35 -6.45 4.15
C LEU A 173 -10.49 -6.19 5.14
N ASP A 174 -10.47 -5.01 5.77
CA ASP A 174 -11.52 -4.57 6.67
C ASP A 174 -12.90 -4.59 5.99
N GLY A 175 -13.89 -5.19 6.66
CA GLY A 175 -15.25 -5.32 6.15
C GLY A 175 -15.44 -6.43 5.11
N VAL A 176 -14.45 -7.29 4.90
CA VAL A 176 -14.53 -8.48 4.03
C VAL A 176 -14.34 -9.74 4.88
N ASP A 177 -15.43 -10.19 5.51
CA ASP A 177 -15.38 -11.28 6.49
C ASP A 177 -15.78 -12.64 5.92
N THR A 178 -16.39 -12.68 4.72
CA THR A 178 -16.86 -13.92 4.10
C THR A 178 -16.32 -14.11 2.69
N ALA A 179 -16.15 -15.39 2.30
CA ALA A 179 -15.74 -15.78 0.94
C ALA A 179 -16.67 -15.18 -0.14
N TRP A 180 -17.97 -15.10 0.15
CA TRP A 180 -18.95 -14.50 -0.76
C TRP A 180 -18.79 -13.00 -0.94
N GLN A 181 -18.49 -12.27 0.13
CA GLN A 181 -18.19 -10.82 0.03
C GLN A 181 -16.93 -10.62 -0.81
N GLN A 182 -15.89 -11.41 -0.53
CA GLN A 182 -14.62 -11.35 -1.26
C GLN A 182 -14.81 -11.62 -2.76
N LEU A 183 -15.51 -12.72 -3.09
CA LEU A 183 -15.79 -13.10 -4.47
C LEU A 183 -16.61 -12.01 -5.19
N ARG A 184 -17.67 -11.51 -4.58
CA ARG A 184 -18.54 -10.48 -5.16
C ARG A 184 -17.75 -9.21 -5.52
N ILE A 185 -16.86 -8.77 -4.64
CA ILE A 185 -16.04 -7.58 -4.88
C ILE A 185 -15.04 -7.84 -6.03
N ALA A 186 -14.43 -9.03 -6.06
CA ALA A 186 -13.51 -9.40 -7.14
C ALA A 186 -14.23 -9.44 -8.50
N LEU A 187 -15.43 -10.03 -8.57
CA LEU A 187 -16.26 -10.05 -9.77
C LEU A 187 -16.61 -8.63 -10.23
N GLN A 188 -17.03 -7.76 -9.32
CA GLN A 188 -17.32 -6.36 -9.62
C GLN A 188 -16.10 -5.63 -10.20
N LYS A 189 -14.92 -5.81 -9.59
CA LYS A 189 -13.66 -5.23 -10.08
C LYS A 189 -13.28 -5.72 -11.47
N GLY A 190 -13.56 -7.00 -11.77
CA GLY A 190 -13.32 -7.60 -13.08
C GLY A 190 -14.39 -7.26 -14.13
N GLY A 191 -15.49 -6.59 -13.75
CA GLY A 191 -16.63 -6.39 -14.63
C GLY A 191 -17.29 -7.71 -15.07
N ILE A 192 -17.21 -8.75 -14.22
CA ILE A 192 -17.73 -10.09 -14.47
C ILE A 192 -19.05 -10.24 -13.67
N ARG A 193 -20.12 -10.69 -14.33
CA ARG A 193 -21.40 -10.94 -13.66
C ARG A 193 -21.36 -12.29 -12.96
N ALA A 194 -22.09 -12.41 -11.84
CA ALA A 194 -22.10 -13.64 -11.04
C ALA A 194 -22.77 -14.83 -11.74
N ASP A 195 -23.63 -14.58 -12.76
CA ASP A 195 -24.29 -15.58 -13.57
C ASP A 195 -23.50 -16.01 -14.82
N GLU A 196 -22.34 -15.39 -15.05
CA GLU A 196 -21.42 -15.77 -16.13
C GLU A 196 -20.47 -16.89 -15.67
N PRO A 197 -20.02 -17.81 -16.55
CA PRO A 197 -18.95 -18.73 -16.21
C PRO A 197 -17.63 -17.97 -16.03
N TYR A 198 -16.90 -18.25 -14.95
CA TYR A 198 -15.60 -17.68 -14.64
C TYR A 198 -14.70 -18.73 -13.97
N GLU A 199 -13.42 -18.52 -14.06
CA GLU A 199 -12.40 -19.28 -13.36
C GLU A 199 -12.04 -18.59 -12.05
N LEU A 200 -11.77 -19.42 -11.02
CA LEU A 200 -11.35 -18.97 -9.69
C LEU A 200 -9.92 -19.45 -9.42
N ALA A 201 -9.16 -18.56 -8.83
CA ALA A 201 -7.89 -18.90 -8.20
C ALA A 201 -7.75 -18.15 -6.89
N ARG A 202 -7.05 -18.77 -5.92
CA ARG A 202 -6.63 -18.13 -4.67
C ARG A 202 -5.12 -17.92 -4.68
N PHE A 203 -4.63 -17.02 -3.86
CA PHE A 203 -3.21 -16.79 -3.67
C PHE A 203 -2.93 -16.30 -2.26
N GLU A 204 -1.77 -16.60 -1.74
CA GLU A 204 -1.29 -16.04 -0.48
C GLU A 204 -0.58 -14.70 -0.72
N VAL A 205 -0.50 -13.89 0.32
CA VAL A 205 0.21 -12.61 0.30
C VAL A 205 1.16 -12.55 1.48
N VAL A 206 2.40 -12.22 1.20
CA VAL A 206 3.38 -11.87 2.23
C VAL A 206 3.42 -10.34 2.33
N ARG A 207 3.00 -9.84 3.49
CA ARG A 207 2.97 -8.39 3.77
C ARG A 207 4.22 -7.97 4.53
N HIS A 208 4.93 -7.03 3.94
CA HIS A 208 6.10 -6.34 4.49
C HIS A 208 5.69 -4.96 4.98
N LYS A 209 6.17 -4.58 6.18
CA LYS A 209 5.88 -3.28 6.83
C LYS A 209 7.14 -2.64 7.38
#